data_ddfddfe032a0a78cd5994e2d358eb458
#
_entry.id   ddfddfe032a0a78cd5994e2d358eb458
#
_cell.length_a   1.000
_cell.length_b   1.000
_cell.length_c   1.000
_cell.angle_alpha   90.00
_cell.angle_beta   90.00
_cell.angle_gamma   90.00
#
_symmetry.space_group_name_H-M   'P 1'
#
loop_
_entity.id
_entity.type
_entity.pdbx_description
1 polymer ?
#
loop_
_entity_poly.entity_id
_entity_poly.type
_entity_poly.pdbx_seq_one_letter_code
_entity_poly.pdbx_strand_id
1 'polypeptide(L)'
;MKTKLTSLVLALALTPLALLAAATKGAEPAVVAQGRAIQLADYLVPGKTTVVDFTSQFCPPCRAYAEPLHQLHTKRADIAVVKVDINRPDVKGIDWKSPVAQQFELRSIPHFQVYGPDGKLLADGKEARRMVDRWIAGAK
;
A
#
# COMPACT_ATOMS: atom_id res chain seq x y z
N MET A 1 -11.65 35.30 62.78
CA MET A 1 -11.83 33.99 62.08
C MET A 1 -11.47 34.20 60.64
N LYS A 2 -10.33 33.61 60.17
CA LYS A 2 -9.85 33.75 58.80
C LYS A 2 -9.99 32.40 58.15
N THR A 3 -11.00 32.22 57.32
CA THR A 3 -11.23 31.01 56.51
C THR A 3 -10.36 31.04 55.27
N LYS A 4 -9.40 30.10 55.18
CA LYS A 4 -8.57 29.92 53.99
C LYS A 4 -9.32 29.03 53.01
N LEU A 5 -9.74 29.60 51.87
CA LEU A 5 -10.22 28.82 50.71
C LEU A 5 -9.02 28.19 50.02
N THR A 6 -8.95 26.90 50.05
CA THR A 6 -7.98 26.12 49.29
C THR A 6 -8.57 25.80 47.91
N SER A 7 -8.08 26.47 46.88
CA SER A 7 -8.46 26.19 45.47
C SER A 7 -7.84 24.87 45.02
N LEU A 8 -8.67 23.89 44.80
CA LEU A 8 -8.28 22.60 44.17
C LEU A 8 -8.27 22.79 42.65
N VAL A 9 -7.09 22.90 42.07
CA VAL A 9 -6.91 22.95 40.61
C VAL A 9 -6.94 21.51 40.10
N LEU A 10 -8.05 21.13 39.46
CA LEU A 10 -8.20 19.84 38.79
C LEU A 10 -7.50 19.89 37.41
N ALA A 11 -6.29 19.38 37.33
CA ALA A 11 -5.58 19.26 36.06
C ALA A 11 -6.19 18.13 35.21
N LEU A 12 -6.94 18.55 34.20
CA LEU A 12 -7.49 17.61 33.17
C LEU A 12 -6.35 17.19 32.23
N ALA A 13 -5.78 16.03 32.46
CA ALA A 13 -4.79 15.45 31.56
C ALA A 13 -5.49 14.99 30.27
N LEU A 14 -5.32 15.77 29.19
CA LEU A 14 -5.65 15.33 27.84
C LEU A 14 -4.61 14.29 27.38
N THR A 15 -4.95 13.01 27.49
CA THR A 15 -4.20 11.95 26.83
C THR A 15 -4.51 12.00 25.34
N PRO A 16 -3.50 12.12 24.44
CA PRO A 16 -3.73 11.97 23.01
C PRO A 16 -4.12 10.50 22.75
N LEU A 17 -5.36 10.29 22.36
CA LEU A 17 -5.83 9.00 21.83
C LEU A 17 -5.11 8.78 20.49
N ALA A 18 -3.98 8.09 20.53
CA ALA A 18 -3.33 7.60 19.32
C ALA A 18 -4.31 6.64 18.64
N LEU A 19 -4.93 7.11 17.56
CA LEU A 19 -5.78 6.29 16.69
C LEU A 19 -4.86 5.28 16.01
N LEU A 20 -4.68 4.12 16.66
CA LEU A 20 -4.05 2.96 16.06
C LEU A 20 -5.01 2.52 14.95
N ALA A 21 -4.71 2.87 13.71
CA ALA A 21 -5.39 2.30 12.55
C ALA A 21 -5.08 0.79 12.55
N ALA A 22 -5.93 0.02 13.21
CA ALA A 22 -5.92 -1.43 13.11
C ALA A 22 -6.20 -1.76 11.64
N ALA A 23 -5.18 -2.28 10.94
CA ALA A 23 -5.36 -2.86 9.61
C ALA A 23 -6.38 -3.99 9.77
N THR A 24 -7.62 -3.73 9.37
CA THR A 24 -8.71 -4.69 9.42
C THR A 24 -8.34 -5.87 8.52
N LYS A 25 -8.24 -7.04 9.13
CA LYS A 25 -8.08 -8.32 8.42
C LYS A 25 -9.26 -8.45 7.46
N GLY A 26 -8.98 -8.42 6.16
CA GLY A 26 -10.01 -8.52 5.13
C GLY A 26 -10.27 -7.24 4.32
N ALA A 27 -9.52 -6.15 4.54
CA ALA A 27 -9.61 -4.96 3.70
C ALA A 27 -9.04 -5.24 2.29
N GLU A 28 -9.67 -4.66 1.27
CA GLU A 28 -9.16 -4.69 -0.11
C GLU A 28 -7.78 -4.02 -0.18
N PRO A 29 -6.88 -4.50 -1.08
CA PRO A 29 -5.65 -3.78 -1.38
C PRO A 29 -5.93 -2.33 -1.77
N ALA A 30 -5.20 -1.39 -1.17
CA ALA A 30 -5.33 0.02 -1.52
C ALA A 30 -4.99 0.25 -2.99
N VAL A 31 -5.83 1.02 -3.69
CA VAL A 31 -5.57 1.48 -5.07
C VAL A 31 -5.18 2.95 -5.02
N VAL A 32 -3.99 3.27 -5.49
CA VAL A 32 -3.41 4.60 -5.39
C VAL A 32 -2.95 5.14 -6.75
N ALA A 33 -2.52 6.36 -6.80
CA ALA A 33 -1.98 7.12 -7.93
C ALA A 33 -3.03 7.58 -8.94
N GLN A 34 -3.77 6.70 -9.57
CA GLN A 34 -4.67 7.06 -10.68
C GLN A 34 -3.95 7.95 -11.72
N GLY A 35 -2.79 7.48 -12.17
CA GLY A 35 -1.91 8.18 -13.09
C GLY A 35 -1.06 9.32 -12.52
N ARG A 36 -1.30 9.78 -11.29
CA ARG A 36 -0.53 10.88 -10.67
C ARG A 36 0.77 10.38 -10.07
N ALA A 37 1.79 11.23 -10.04
CA ALA A 37 3.00 10.96 -9.26
C ALA A 37 2.67 10.83 -7.77
N ILE A 38 3.38 9.95 -7.06
CA ILE A 38 3.14 9.65 -5.65
C ILE A 38 4.45 9.59 -4.85
N GLN A 39 4.36 9.82 -3.56
CA GLN A 39 5.40 9.42 -2.62
C GLN A 39 5.11 7.99 -2.18
N LEU A 40 5.79 7.01 -2.81
CA LEU A 40 5.51 5.60 -2.57
C LEU A 40 5.70 5.20 -1.09
N ALA A 41 6.64 5.84 -0.41
CA ALA A 41 6.90 5.61 1.01
C ALA A 41 5.65 5.79 1.89
N ASP A 42 4.71 6.67 1.50
CA ASP A 42 3.48 6.95 2.25
C ASP A 42 2.50 5.76 2.21
N TYR A 43 2.71 4.83 1.31
CA TYR A 43 1.83 3.66 1.10
C TYR A 43 2.46 2.34 1.55
N LEU A 44 3.74 2.34 1.93
CA LEU A 44 4.38 1.17 2.51
C LEU A 44 3.82 0.90 3.91
N VAL A 45 3.56 -0.35 4.23
CA VAL A 45 2.96 -0.73 5.52
C VAL A 45 4.07 -1.09 6.51
N PRO A 46 4.34 -0.27 7.52
CA PRO A 46 5.38 -0.55 8.50
C PRO A 46 5.17 -1.92 9.17
N GLY A 47 6.25 -2.67 9.34
CA GLY A 47 6.22 -4.00 9.96
C GLY A 47 5.70 -5.12 9.08
N LYS A 48 5.32 -4.83 7.83
CA LYS A 48 4.91 -5.83 6.84
C LYS A 48 5.76 -5.75 5.58
N THR A 49 5.92 -6.88 4.91
CA THR A 49 6.39 -6.87 3.53
C THR A 49 5.30 -6.25 2.65
N THR A 50 5.63 -5.20 1.89
CA THR A 50 4.68 -4.55 0.98
C THR A 50 4.99 -4.94 -0.46
N VAL A 51 4.00 -5.55 -1.12
CA VAL A 51 3.99 -5.79 -2.56
C VAL A 51 3.35 -4.59 -3.23
N VAL A 52 4.09 -3.92 -4.09
CA VAL A 52 3.60 -2.83 -4.94
C VAL A 52 3.33 -3.40 -6.31
N ASP A 53 2.08 -3.34 -6.76
CA ASP A 53 1.60 -3.81 -8.08
C ASP A 53 1.29 -2.61 -8.97
N PHE A 54 2.16 -2.31 -9.92
CA PHE A 54 1.89 -1.32 -10.96
C PHE A 54 0.98 -1.94 -12.01
N THR A 55 -0.22 -1.39 -12.15
CA THR A 55 -1.33 -2.03 -12.85
C THR A 55 -2.12 -1.03 -13.70
N SER A 56 -3.00 -1.55 -14.54
CA SER A 56 -3.99 -0.79 -15.31
C SER A 56 -5.20 -1.67 -15.60
N GLN A 57 -6.39 -1.09 -15.57
CA GLN A 57 -7.62 -1.78 -16.00
C GLN A 57 -7.57 -2.26 -17.46
N PHE A 58 -6.74 -1.64 -18.29
CA PHE A 58 -6.57 -1.97 -19.72
C PHE A 58 -5.53 -3.05 -19.97
N CYS A 59 -4.96 -3.66 -18.91
CA CYS A 59 -3.91 -4.65 -18.98
C CYS A 59 -4.46 -6.04 -18.62
N PRO A 60 -4.71 -6.95 -19.60
CA PRO A 60 -5.27 -8.27 -19.32
C PRO A 60 -4.42 -9.11 -18.36
N PRO A 61 -3.08 -9.20 -18.51
CA PRO A 61 -2.26 -9.93 -17.53
C PRO A 61 -2.31 -9.32 -16.13
N CYS A 62 -2.47 -7.99 -15.99
CA CYS A 62 -2.63 -7.35 -14.67
C CYS A 62 -3.93 -7.81 -13.99
N ARG A 63 -5.03 -7.89 -14.77
CA ARG A 63 -6.30 -8.36 -14.24
C ARG A 63 -6.24 -9.79 -13.72
N ALA A 64 -5.41 -10.64 -14.33
CA ALA A 64 -5.21 -12.01 -13.87
C ALA A 64 -4.57 -12.09 -12.47
N TYR A 65 -3.83 -11.06 -12.05
CA TYR A 65 -3.27 -10.96 -10.69
C TYR A 65 -4.26 -10.43 -9.65
N ALA A 66 -5.38 -9.83 -10.05
CA ALA A 66 -6.28 -9.12 -9.13
C ALA A 66 -6.73 -9.99 -7.96
N GLU A 67 -7.36 -11.14 -8.24
CA GLU A 67 -7.83 -12.08 -7.22
C GLU A 67 -6.69 -12.76 -6.45
N PRO A 68 -5.63 -13.29 -7.09
CA PRO A 68 -4.49 -13.84 -6.36
C PRO A 68 -3.82 -12.85 -5.40
N LEU A 69 -3.67 -11.59 -5.77
CA LEU A 69 -3.11 -10.54 -4.90
C LEU A 69 -4.06 -10.16 -3.77
N HIS A 70 -5.36 -10.13 -4.02
CA HIS A 70 -6.37 -9.94 -2.97
C HIS A 70 -6.28 -11.07 -1.93
N GLN A 71 -6.21 -12.33 -2.36
CA GLN A 71 -6.04 -13.47 -1.46
C GLN A 71 -4.72 -13.42 -0.69
N LEU A 72 -3.63 -13.03 -1.35
CA LEU A 72 -2.34 -12.86 -0.67
C LEU A 72 -2.43 -11.82 0.44
N HIS A 73 -3.04 -10.66 0.14
CA HIS A 73 -3.24 -9.57 1.09
C HIS A 73 -4.10 -9.97 2.30
N THR A 74 -5.18 -10.72 2.07
CA THR A 74 -6.15 -11.08 3.11
C THR A 74 -5.73 -12.29 3.94
N LYS A 75 -5.05 -13.28 3.33
CA LYS A 75 -4.64 -14.52 4.01
C LYS A 75 -3.29 -14.40 4.71
N ARG A 76 -2.40 -13.52 4.26
CA ARG A 76 -1.05 -13.35 4.80
C ARG A 76 -0.97 -12.09 5.66
N ALA A 77 -0.94 -12.27 6.99
CA ALA A 77 -0.88 -11.15 7.94
C ALA A 77 0.42 -10.34 7.86
N ASP A 78 1.50 -10.96 7.36
CA ASP A 78 2.84 -10.39 7.20
C ASP A 78 3.04 -9.69 5.85
N ILE A 79 2.08 -9.79 4.92
CA ILE A 79 2.14 -9.18 3.60
C ILE A 79 1.01 -8.17 3.42
N ALA A 80 1.35 -7.00 2.90
CA ALA A 80 0.40 -6.02 2.39
C ALA A 80 0.56 -5.88 0.87
N VAL A 81 -0.53 -5.63 0.16
CA VAL A 81 -0.52 -5.31 -1.27
C VAL A 81 -1.02 -3.90 -1.47
N VAL A 82 -0.30 -3.12 -2.28
CA VAL A 82 -0.69 -1.78 -2.72
C VAL A 82 -0.71 -1.78 -4.24
N LYS A 83 -1.83 -1.41 -4.83
CA LYS A 83 -2.01 -1.34 -6.28
C LYS A 83 -1.81 0.09 -6.75
N VAL A 84 -0.84 0.31 -7.62
CA VAL A 84 -0.55 1.60 -8.24
C VAL A 84 -1.18 1.63 -9.61
N ASP A 85 -2.34 2.27 -9.74
CA ASP A 85 -2.99 2.45 -11.03
C ASP A 85 -2.24 3.51 -11.83
N ILE A 86 -1.64 3.09 -12.94
CA ILE A 86 -0.86 3.98 -13.80
C ILE A 86 -1.71 4.83 -14.74
N ASN A 87 -3.01 4.56 -14.84
CA ASN A 87 -3.88 5.26 -15.77
C ASN A 87 -4.48 6.54 -15.17
N ARG A 88 -4.39 7.63 -15.93
CA ARG A 88 -5.23 8.79 -15.69
C ARG A 88 -6.70 8.45 -16.10
N PRO A 89 -7.69 9.00 -15.41
CA PRO A 89 -9.11 8.65 -15.62
C PRO A 89 -9.59 8.80 -17.07
N ASP A 90 -9.08 9.82 -17.77
CA ASP A 90 -9.56 10.17 -19.10
C ASP A 90 -8.80 9.49 -20.25
N VAL A 91 -7.79 8.67 -19.92
CA VAL A 91 -6.95 7.98 -20.90
C VAL A 91 -7.46 6.56 -21.14
N LYS A 92 -7.80 6.26 -22.39
CA LYS A 92 -8.16 4.93 -22.84
C LYS A 92 -6.90 4.14 -23.27
N GLY A 93 -6.81 2.87 -22.86
CA GLY A 93 -5.63 2.07 -23.04
C GLY A 93 -4.58 2.30 -21.93
N ILE A 94 -3.44 1.63 -22.01
CA ILE A 94 -2.38 1.74 -20.98
C ILE A 94 -1.69 3.10 -21.10
N ASP A 95 -1.72 3.88 -20.02
CA ASP A 95 -1.18 5.25 -20.00
C ASP A 95 0.31 5.30 -19.60
N TRP A 96 1.16 4.94 -20.56
CA TRP A 96 2.62 5.02 -20.40
C TRP A 96 3.17 6.43 -20.20
N LYS A 97 2.35 7.46 -20.50
CA LYS A 97 2.73 8.87 -20.37
C LYS A 97 2.25 9.51 -19.08
N SER A 98 1.62 8.72 -18.22
CA SER A 98 1.18 9.24 -16.92
C SER A 98 2.36 9.64 -16.04
N PRO A 99 2.21 10.64 -15.17
CA PRO A 99 3.25 11.04 -14.23
C PRO A 99 3.82 9.88 -13.41
N VAL A 100 3.00 8.96 -12.92
CA VAL A 100 3.48 7.81 -12.13
C VAL A 100 4.24 6.79 -12.99
N ALA A 101 3.79 6.53 -14.24
CA ALA A 101 4.50 5.63 -15.14
C ALA A 101 5.90 6.17 -15.49
N GLN A 102 6.01 7.49 -15.68
CA GLN A 102 7.30 8.15 -15.94
C GLN A 102 8.17 8.19 -14.68
N GLN A 103 7.58 8.43 -13.51
CA GLN A 103 8.30 8.47 -12.22
C GLN A 103 9.02 7.15 -11.92
N PHE A 104 8.39 6.02 -12.24
CA PHE A 104 8.96 4.69 -12.01
C PHE A 104 9.58 4.07 -13.26
N GLU A 105 9.73 4.86 -14.33
CA GLU A 105 10.33 4.42 -15.60
C GLU A 105 9.74 3.12 -16.16
N LEU A 106 8.42 2.95 -16.01
CA LEU A 106 7.74 1.71 -16.35
C LEU A 106 7.79 1.45 -17.85
N ARG A 107 8.20 0.22 -18.23
CA ARG A 107 8.28 -0.25 -19.62
C ARG A 107 7.33 -1.41 -19.91
N SER A 108 6.82 -2.03 -18.87
CA SER A 108 5.86 -3.14 -18.95
C SER A 108 5.04 -3.22 -17.68
N ILE A 109 3.82 -3.73 -17.77
CA ILE A 109 2.98 -4.09 -16.62
C ILE A 109 2.34 -5.49 -16.87
N PRO A 110 1.99 -6.26 -15.81
CA PRO A 110 2.19 -5.94 -14.41
C PRO A 110 3.68 -5.83 -14.08
N HIS A 111 4.02 -4.82 -13.31
CA HIS A 111 5.37 -4.62 -12.77
C HIS A 111 5.26 -4.63 -11.26
N PHE A 112 6.16 -5.36 -10.60
CA PHE A 112 6.14 -5.48 -9.15
C PHE A 112 7.40 -4.89 -8.53
N GLN A 113 7.22 -4.27 -7.37
CA GLN A 113 8.30 -3.99 -6.43
C GLN A 113 7.92 -4.61 -5.08
N VAL A 114 8.92 -5.12 -4.36
CA VAL A 114 8.74 -5.71 -3.02
C VAL A 114 9.58 -4.94 -2.03
N TYR A 115 8.95 -4.44 -0.99
CA TYR A 115 9.60 -3.70 0.10
C TYR A 115 9.52 -4.50 1.39
N GLY A 116 10.60 -4.50 2.16
CA GLY A 116 10.66 -5.12 3.47
C GLY A 116 9.87 -4.37 4.54
N PRO A 117 9.73 -4.97 5.74
CA PRO A 117 9.06 -4.35 6.87
C PRO A 117 9.69 -3.03 7.35
N ASP A 118 10.95 -2.80 6.99
CA ASP A 118 11.72 -1.58 7.26
C ASP A 118 11.61 -0.54 6.13
N GLY A 119 10.79 -0.79 5.11
CA GLY A 119 10.58 0.08 3.97
C GLY A 119 11.69 0.03 2.91
N LYS A 120 12.66 -0.88 3.01
CA LYS A 120 13.72 -1.02 2.00
C LYS A 120 13.25 -1.88 0.84
N LEU A 121 13.65 -1.48 -0.38
CA LEU A 121 13.41 -2.26 -1.59
C LEU A 121 14.19 -3.58 -1.51
N LEU A 122 13.47 -4.70 -1.59
CA LEU A 122 14.04 -6.06 -1.58
C LEU A 122 14.17 -6.63 -2.99
N ALA A 123 13.21 -6.34 -3.86
CA ALA A 123 13.21 -6.84 -5.24
C ALA A 123 12.40 -5.90 -6.16
N ASP A 124 12.77 -5.90 -7.43
CA ASP A 124 12.14 -5.11 -8.49
C ASP A 124 11.95 -5.95 -9.76
N GLY A 125 10.94 -5.64 -10.55
CA GLY A 125 10.65 -6.20 -11.85
C GLY A 125 10.54 -7.73 -11.86
N LYS A 126 11.37 -8.41 -12.63
CA LYS A 126 11.30 -9.87 -12.79
C LYS A 126 11.57 -10.63 -11.50
N GLU A 127 12.44 -10.13 -10.64
CA GLU A 127 12.74 -10.77 -9.35
C GLU A 127 11.57 -10.63 -8.39
N ALA A 128 11.02 -9.44 -8.26
CA ALA A 128 9.82 -9.19 -7.47
C ALA A 128 8.66 -10.07 -7.94
N ARG A 129 8.46 -10.18 -9.26
CA ARG A 129 7.43 -11.05 -9.83
C ARG A 129 7.60 -12.51 -9.40
N ARG A 130 8.83 -13.05 -9.48
CA ARG A 130 9.09 -14.43 -9.02
C ARG A 130 8.78 -14.63 -7.54
N MET A 131 9.06 -13.63 -6.70
CA MET A 131 8.72 -13.69 -5.28
C MET A 131 7.20 -13.72 -5.09
N VAL A 132 6.48 -12.81 -5.75
CA VAL A 132 5.02 -12.71 -5.69
C VAL A 132 4.36 -14.01 -6.17
N ASP A 133 4.79 -14.56 -7.31
CA ASP A 133 4.25 -15.80 -7.86
C ASP A 133 4.41 -17.00 -6.88
N ARG A 134 5.57 -17.10 -6.20
CA ARG A 134 5.77 -18.12 -5.16
C ARG A 134 4.84 -17.94 -3.98
N TRP A 135 4.64 -16.71 -3.52
CA TRP A 135 3.73 -16.43 -2.39
C TRP A 135 2.27 -16.71 -2.74
N ILE A 136 1.84 -16.37 -3.96
CA ILE A 136 0.50 -16.68 -4.46
C ILE A 136 0.30 -18.22 -4.53
N ALA A 137 1.30 -18.96 -5.02
CA ALA A 137 1.22 -20.42 -5.07
C ALA A 137 1.12 -21.07 -3.68
N GLY A 138 1.78 -20.50 -2.67
CA GLY A 138 1.74 -20.99 -1.28
C GLY A 138 0.54 -20.51 -0.47
N ALA A 139 -0.26 -19.56 -0.98
CA ALA A 139 -1.44 -19.02 -0.30
C ALA A 139 -2.76 -19.70 -0.70
N LYS A 140 -2.71 -20.69 -1.60
CA LYS A 140 -3.86 -21.48 -2.09
C LYS A 140 -4.36 -22.50 -1.07
#